data_1c716955a45be7eb462505d5ba167a22
#
_entry.id   1c716955a45be7eb462505d5ba167a22
#
_cell.length_a   1.000
_cell.length_b   1.000
_cell.length_c   1.000
_cell.angle_alpha   90.00
_cell.angle_beta   90.00
_cell.angle_gamma   90.00
#
_symmetry.space_group_name_H-M   'P 1'
#
loop_
_entity.id
_entity.type
_entity.pdbx_description
1 polymer ?
#
loop_
_entity_poly.entity_id
_entity_poly.type
_entity_poly.pdbx_seq_one_letter_code
_entity_poly.pdbx_strand_id
1 'polypeptide(L)'
;HPYNFGWAGFLTVVDPDGKPLESLSDKPLGFELKVVEYVLGYQAFWMQPQEWLDKVVKQYQREEGAIPPPQLSVASWITAGLCTQALFNIATGKEVKRFPKFYFSSLLQ
;
A
#
# COMPACT_ATOMS: atom_id res chain seq x y z
N HIS A 1 7.87 -1.55 -4.28
CA HIS A 1 7.43 -1.69 -2.88
C HIS A 1 5.98 -2.16 -2.83
N PRO A 2 5.76 -3.48 -2.79
CA PRO A 2 4.44 -4.05 -2.62
C PRO A 2 4.08 -4.22 -1.15
N TYR A 3 2.79 -4.05 -0.83
CA TYR A 3 2.27 -4.28 0.53
C TYR A 3 0.97 -5.05 0.46
N ASN A 4 0.82 -5.99 1.38
CA ASN A 4 -0.38 -6.81 1.56
C ASN A 4 -1.19 -6.22 2.71
N PHE A 5 -2.39 -5.73 2.41
CA PHE A 5 -3.30 -5.14 3.39
C PHE A 5 -4.48 -6.08 3.72
N GLY A 6 -4.31 -7.39 3.50
CA GLY A 6 -5.35 -8.38 3.78
C GLY A 6 -6.31 -8.57 2.63
N TRP A 7 -7.22 -7.64 2.42
CA TRP A 7 -8.19 -7.66 1.33
C TRP A 7 -7.82 -6.74 0.17
N ALA A 8 -6.69 -6.05 0.29
CA ALA A 8 -6.22 -5.12 -0.72
C ALA A 8 -4.72 -5.29 -0.94
N GLY A 9 -4.29 -5.04 -2.15
CA GLY A 9 -2.89 -4.95 -2.53
C GLY A 9 -2.49 -3.52 -2.82
N PHE A 10 -1.26 -3.20 -2.52
CA PHE A 10 -0.65 -1.90 -2.76
C PHE A 10 0.68 -2.11 -3.47
N LEU A 11 0.98 -1.23 -4.41
CA LEU A 11 2.28 -1.20 -5.05
C LEU A 11 2.65 0.24 -5.39
N THR A 12 3.87 0.64 -5.07
CA THR A 12 4.46 1.86 -5.62
C THR A 12 5.84 1.56 -6.17
N VAL A 13 6.19 2.26 -7.24
CA VAL A 13 7.50 2.18 -7.87
C VAL A 13 8.28 3.41 -7.43
N VAL A 14 9.48 3.20 -6.88
CA VAL A 14 10.33 4.30 -6.42
C VAL A 14 11.46 4.50 -7.42
N ASP A 15 11.56 5.72 -7.94
CA ASP A 15 12.67 6.10 -8.81
C ASP A 15 13.91 6.32 -7.96
N PRO A 16 15.09 5.85 -8.41
CA PRO A 16 16.34 6.12 -7.67
C PRO A 16 16.61 7.61 -7.45
N ASP A 17 16.21 8.44 -8.38
CA ASP A 17 16.39 9.90 -8.32
C ASP A 17 15.14 10.65 -7.86
N GLY A 18 14.09 9.92 -7.50
CA GLY A 18 12.82 10.50 -7.07
C GLY A 18 12.72 10.65 -5.57
N LYS A 19 11.51 11.02 -5.12
CA LYS A 19 11.24 11.14 -3.69
C LYS A 19 11.28 9.75 -3.03
N PRO A 20 12.08 9.57 -1.98
CA PRO A 20 12.18 8.25 -1.34
C PRO A 20 10.90 7.92 -0.54
N LEU A 21 10.55 6.63 -0.52
CA LEU A 21 9.39 6.16 0.24
C LEU A 21 9.58 6.44 1.74
N GLU A 22 10.82 6.38 2.22
CA GLU A 22 11.18 6.65 3.61
C GLU A 22 10.77 8.05 4.07
N SER A 23 10.46 8.97 3.14
CA SER A 23 9.97 10.30 3.49
C SER A 23 8.61 10.29 4.19
N LEU A 24 7.88 9.16 4.17
CA LEU A 24 6.62 9.02 4.89
C LEU A 24 6.83 8.91 6.41
N SER A 25 8.00 8.50 6.85
CA SER A 25 8.30 8.36 8.26
C SER A 25 9.80 8.45 8.48
N ASP A 26 10.19 9.14 9.56
CA ASP A 26 11.58 9.22 10.04
C ASP A 26 11.91 8.10 11.02
N LYS A 27 10.94 7.21 11.32
CA LYS A 27 11.12 6.10 12.25
C LYS A 27 11.12 4.78 11.49
N PRO A 28 12.08 3.88 11.75
CA PRO A 28 12.12 2.58 11.08
C PRO A 28 10.99 1.64 11.50
N LEU A 29 10.50 1.76 12.75
CA LEU A 29 9.40 0.93 13.25
C LEU A 29 8.06 1.59 12.92
N GLY A 30 7.07 0.76 12.55
CA GLY A 30 5.74 1.23 12.22
C GLY A 30 5.63 1.85 10.83
N PHE A 31 6.63 1.62 9.98
CA PHE A 31 6.66 2.19 8.63
C PHE A 31 5.47 1.70 7.79
N GLU A 32 5.10 0.44 7.89
CA GLU A 32 3.95 -0.13 7.18
C GLU A 32 2.66 0.59 7.56
N LEU A 33 2.53 0.96 8.83
CA LEU A 33 1.37 1.72 9.30
C LEU A 33 1.31 3.09 8.63
N LYS A 34 2.45 3.75 8.44
CA LYS A 34 2.52 5.04 7.74
C LYS A 34 2.13 4.91 6.28
N VAL A 35 2.50 3.83 5.62
CA VAL A 35 2.08 3.55 4.25
C VAL A 35 0.56 3.39 4.19
N VAL A 36 -0.03 2.62 5.11
CA VAL A 36 -1.49 2.44 5.18
C VAL A 36 -2.20 3.75 5.43
N GLU A 37 -1.72 4.56 6.38
CA GLU A 37 -2.30 5.87 6.68
C GLU A 37 -2.27 6.78 5.45
N TYR A 38 -1.17 6.75 4.70
CA TYR A 38 -1.04 7.51 3.46
C TYR A 38 -2.10 7.08 2.44
N VAL A 39 -2.27 5.78 2.25
CA VAL A 39 -3.27 5.24 1.31
C VAL A 39 -4.69 5.63 1.74
N LEU A 40 -5.01 5.48 3.02
CA LEU A 40 -6.33 5.85 3.55
C LEU A 40 -6.64 7.32 3.32
N GLY A 41 -5.67 8.19 3.59
CA GLY A 41 -5.84 9.63 3.39
C GLY A 41 -6.05 9.98 1.92
N TYR A 42 -5.29 9.35 1.03
CA TYR A 42 -5.42 9.56 -0.40
C TYR A 42 -6.79 9.11 -0.91
N GLN A 43 -7.24 7.91 -0.51
CA GLN A 43 -8.54 7.39 -0.92
C GLN A 43 -9.68 8.25 -0.40
N ALA A 44 -9.60 8.70 0.84
CA ALA A 44 -10.61 9.59 1.42
C ALA A 44 -10.67 10.93 0.68
N PHE A 45 -9.51 11.50 0.33
CA PHE A 45 -9.43 12.75 -0.41
C PHE A 45 -10.15 12.64 -1.75
N TRP A 46 -10.04 11.50 -2.43
CA TRP A 46 -10.71 11.25 -3.73
C TRP A 46 -12.09 10.65 -3.58
N MET A 47 -12.70 10.76 -2.38
CA MET A 47 -14.06 10.31 -2.09
C MET A 47 -14.26 8.81 -2.32
N GLN A 48 -13.20 8.03 -2.06
CA GLN A 48 -13.20 6.57 -2.15
C GLN A 48 -12.72 5.97 -0.84
N PRO A 49 -13.38 6.26 0.30
CA PRO A 49 -12.91 5.81 1.61
C PRO A 49 -12.94 4.28 1.71
N GLN A 50 -11.92 3.74 2.37
CA GLN A 50 -11.81 2.31 2.62
C GLN A 50 -12.10 2.05 4.11
N GLU A 51 -13.37 2.02 4.46
CA GLU A 51 -13.80 1.93 5.87
C GLU A 51 -13.30 0.67 6.55
N TRP A 52 -13.31 -0.45 5.83
CA TRP A 52 -12.84 -1.72 6.38
C TRP A 52 -11.37 -1.64 6.77
N LEU A 53 -10.55 -1.01 5.93
CA LEU A 53 -9.11 -0.87 6.18
C LEU A 53 -8.86 0.08 7.34
N ASP A 54 -9.63 1.16 7.42
CA ASP A 54 -9.55 2.10 8.54
C ASP A 54 -9.86 1.39 9.88
N LYS A 55 -10.85 0.52 9.89
CA LYS A 55 -11.19 -0.27 11.09
C LYS A 55 -10.05 -1.22 11.47
N VAL A 56 -9.43 -1.88 10.49
CA VAL A 56 -8.29 -2.77 10.72
C VAL A 56 -7.12 -2.00 11.29
N VAL A 57 -6.82 -0.83 10.75
CA VAL A 57 -5.72 0.02 11.23
C VAL A 57 -5.97 0.46 12.68
N LYS A 58 -7.19 0.91 12.98
CA LYS A 58 -7.55 1.32 14.34
C LYS A 58 -7.44 0.16 15.34
N GLN A 59 -7.84 -1.04 14.93
CA GLN A 59 -7.69 -2.24 15.74
C GLN A 59 -6.23 -2.54 16.02
N TYR A 60 -5.40 -2.49 14.99
CA TYR A 60 -3.96 -2.72 15.09
C TYR A 60 -3.31 -1.70 16.02
N GLN A 61 -3.70 -0.43 15.93
CA GLN A 61 -3.18 0.63 16.81
C GLN A 61 -3.59 0.40 18.26
N ARG A 62 -4.83 -0.04 18.52
CA ARG A 62 -5.31 -0.34 19.88
C ARG A 62 -4.54 -1.49 20.52
N GLU A 63 -4.10 -2.45 19.71
CA GLU A 63 -3.32 -3.60 20.18
C GLU A 63 -1.83 -3.28 20.29
N GLU A 64 -1.43 -2.04 20.02
CA GLU A 64 -0.06 -1.55 20.10
C GLU A 64 0.96 -2.41 19.34
N GLY A 65 0.52 -3.02 18.24
CA GLY A 65 1.38 -3.89 17.46
C GLY A 65 1.66 -5.24 18.09
N ALA A 66 0.92 -5.63 19.14
CA ALA A 66 1.08 -6.92 19.81
C ALA A 66 0.72 -8.09 18.86
N ILE A 67 -0.15 -7.84 17.89
CA ILE A 67 -0.54 -8.81 16.87
C ILE A 67 -0.04 -8.32 15.52
N PRO A 68 0.66 -9.14 14.72
CA PRO A 68 1.10 -8.70 13.40
C PRO A 68 -0.09 -8.38 12.50
N PRO A 69 0.05 -7.44 11.55
CA PRO A 69 -1.02 -7.12 10.62
C PRO A 69 -1.41 -8.35 9.80
N PRO A 70 -2.71 -8.57 9.56
CA PRO A 70 -3.16 -9.74 8.80
C PRO A 70 -2.69 -9.66 7.35
N GLN A 71 -2.17 -10.78 6.85
CA GLN A 71 -1.74 -10.91 5.46
C GLN A 71 -2.50 -12.10 4.86
N LEU A 72 -3.56 -11.79 4.15
CA LEU A 72 -4.40 -12.82 3.54
C LEU A 72 -3.90 -13.17 2.14
N SER A 73 -4.16 -14.41 1.72
CA SER A 73 -3.79 -14.87 0.38
C SER A 73 -4.46 -14.04 -0.72
N VAL A 74 -5.64 -13.50 -0.48
CA VAL A 74 -6.34 -12.62 -1.41
C VAL A 74 -5.44 -11.45 -1.81
N ALA A 75 -4.92 -10.72 -0.83
CA ALA A 75 -4.05 -9.59 -1.12
C ALA A 75 -2.71 -10.02 -1.72
N SER A 76 -2.22 -11.20 -1.39
CA SER A 76 -1.01 -11.74 -2.01
C SER A 76 -1.17 -11.92 -3.51
N TRP A 77 -2.32 -12.45 -3.96
CA TRP A 77 -2.60 -12.59 -5.38
C TRP A 77 -2.76 -11.25 -6.08
N ILE A 78 -3.46 -10.30 -5.45
CA ILE A 78 -3.62 -8.94 -5.97
C ILE A 78 -2.25 -8.28 -6.13
N THR A 79 -1.45 -8.33 -5.08
CA THR A 79 -0.13 -7.70 -5.05
C THR A 79 0.80 -8.31 -6.10
N ALA A 80 0.77 -9.64 -6.25
CA ALA A 80 1.55 -10.32 -7.28
C ALA A 80 1.13 -9.87 -8.68
N GLY A 81 -0.16 -9.71 -8.92
CA GLY A 81 -0.68 -9.20 -10.19
C GLY A 81 -0.21 -7.78 -10.47
N LEU A 82 -0.27 -6.90 -9.48
CA LEU A 82 0.21 -5.53 -9.62
C LEU A 82 1.70 -5.49 -9.94
N CYS A 83 2.50 -6.28 -9.22
CA CYS A 83 3.95 -6.36 -9.45
C CYS A 83 4.27 -6.87 -10.87
N THR A 84 3.59 -7.92 -11.29
CA THR A 84 3.78 -8.50 -12.62
C THR A 84 3.48 -7.49 -13.72
N GLN A 85 2.37 -6.77 -13.60
CA GLN A 85 1.99 -5.76 -14.58
C GLN A 85 2.99 -4.59 -14.60
N ALA A 86 3.42 -4.14 -13.42
CA ALA A 86 4.39 -3.05 -13.34
C ALA A 86 5.72 -3.43 -13.97
N LEU A 87 6.21 -4.64 -13.70
CA LEU A 87 7.45 -5.13 -14.30
C LEU A 87 7.34 -5.26 -15.80
N PHE A 88 6.22 -5.75 -16.31
CA PHE A 88 5.95 -5.82 -17.73
C PHE A 88 5.98 -4.43 -18.38
N ASN A 89 5.32 -3.46 -17.74
CA ASN A 89 5.28 -2.09 -18.26
C ASN A 89 6.67 -1.48 -18.29
N ILE A 90 7.46 -1.66 -17.24
CA ILE A 90 8.85 -1.16 -17.20
C ILE A 90 9.68 -1.81 -18.31
N ALA A 91 9.57 -3.13 -18.46
CA ALA A 91 10.35 -3.89 -19.44
C ALA A 91 9.99 -3.52 -20.89
N THR A 92 8.76 -3.09 -21.14
CA THR A 92 8.28 -2.73 -22.49
C THR A 92 8.25 -1.23 -22.73
N GLY A 93 8.80 -0.42 -21.82
CA GLY A 93 8.86 1.04 -21.98
C GLY A 93 7.53 1.75 -21.80
N LYS A 94 6.55 1.10 -21.18
CA LYS A 94 5.26 1.73 -20.85
C LYS A 94 5.35 2.47 -19.53
N GLU A 95 4.48 3.44 -19.35
CA GLU A 95 4.45 4.23 -18.13
C GLU A 95 3.97 3.40 -16.93
N VAL A 96 4.53 3.71 -15.75
CA VAL A 96 4.08 3.19 -14.46
C VAL A 96 3.89 4.36 -13.51
N LYS A 97 2.99 4.17 -12.54
CA LYS A 97 2.86 5.15 -11.46
C LYS A 97 4.08 5.03 -10.55
N ARG A 98 4.72 6.17 -10.29
CA ARG A 98 5.89 6.25 -9.41
C ARG A 98 5.54 7.04 -8.17
N PHE A 99 6.15 6.67 -7.03
CA PHE A 99 5.92 7.36 -5.77
C PHE A 99 6.12 8.88 -5.96
N PRO A 100 5.22 9.74 -5.47
CA PRO A 100 4.15 9.47 -4.48
C PRO A 100 2.85 8.86 -5.03
N LYS A 101 2.76 8.58 -6.31
CA LYS A 101 1.62 7.84 -6.87
C LYS A 101 1.77 6.35 -6.58
N PHE A 102 0.66 5.64 -6.57
CA PHE A 102 0.66 4.22 -6.24
C PHE A 102 -0.51 3.51 -6.92
N TYR A 103 -0.43 2.18 -6.92
CA TYR A 103 -1.54 1.30 -7.29
C TYR A 103 -2.17 0.74 -6.03
N PHE A 104 -3.48 0.72 -6.00
CA PHE A 104 -4.23 0.13 -4.90
C PHE A 104 -5.45 -0.58 -5.47
N SER A 105 -5.64 -1.85 -5.06
CA SER A 105 -6.78 -2.63 -5.50
C SER A 105 -7.34 -3.38 -4.30
N SER A 106 -8.65 -3.28 -4.10
CA SER A 106 -9.35 -3.90 -2.98
C SER A 106 -10.56 -4.68 -3.47
N LEU A 107 -10.80 -5.84 -2.88
CA LEU A 107 -12.02 -6.61 -3.11
C LEU A 107 -13.14 -6.21 -2.15
N LEU A 108 -12.82 -5.46 -1.10
CA LEU A 108 -13.79 -4.88 -0.19
C LEU A 108 -13.92 -3.38 -0.47
N GLN A 109 -15.13 -2.89 -0.37
CA GLN A 109 -15.42 -1.47 -0.56
C GLN A 109 -16.00 -0.86 0.71
#